data_852e376be99d67c0a320969a9265131e
#
_entry.id   852e376be99d67c0a320969a9265131e
#
_cell.length_a   1.000
_cell.length_b   1.000
_cell.length_c   1.000
_cell.angle_alpha   90.00
_cell.angle_beta   90.00
_cell.angle_gamma   90.00
#
_symmetry.space_group_name_H-M   'P 1'
#
loop_
_entity.id
_entity.type
_entity.pdbx_description
1 polymer ?
#
loop_
_entity_poly.entity_id
_entity_poly.type
_entity_poly.pdbx_seq_one_letter_code
_entity_poly.pdbx_strand_id
1 'polypeptide(L)'
;MQISIKNRNYFALSAVSFLHLFAWSAAMSFFAIWLGQHLGIGATKTGLLYSANALAALCMQPVLGFISDKIGLKKTLLFTILIILLLIGPFFIYIYGPLLVSNFYLGAILGGIYLGFIFNAGYGVIDSYINKVSIKYGFEYGRARMWGSFGWAAATYTTGIAMNINPNLAFVSASLAALIAIICLSMAKVEISDVEMKKANSVSLK
;
A
#
# COMPACT_ATOMS: atom_id res chain seq x y z
N MET A 1 -8.76 14.42 27.41
CA MET A 1 -8.19 14.78 26.10
C MET A 1 -7.31 13.66 25.52
N GLN A 2 -6.37 13.07 26.26
CA GLN A 2 -5.48 11.98 25.76
C GLN A 2 -6.23 10.71 25.33
N ILE A 3 -7.25 10.26 26.06
CA ILE A 3 -8.05 9.07 25.71
C ILE A 3 -8.75 9.23 24.35
N SER A 4 -9.25 10.44 24.06
CA SER A 4 -9.88 10.75 22.75
C SER A 4 -8.88 10.70 21.60
N ILE A 5 -7.64 11.17 21.78
CA ILE A 5 -6.58 11.13 20.75
C ILE A 5 -6.11 9.70 20.51
N LYS A 6 -5.92 8.90 21.58
CA LYS A 6 -5.59 7.47 21.51
C LYS A 6 -6.60 6.72 20.65
N ASN A 7 -7.89 6.80 21.00
CA ASN A 7 -8.94 6.07 20.29
C ASN A 7 -9.05 6.53 18.83
N ARG A 8 -8.95 7.82 18.56
CA ARG A 8 -8.98 8.35 17.20
C ARG A 8 -7.82 7.84 16.36
N ASN A 9 -6.60 7.84 16.90
CA ASN A 9 -5.43 7.31 16.20
C ASN A 9 -5.56 5.80 15.97
N TYR A 10 -6.05 5.04 16.96
CA TYR A 10 -6.32 3.62 16.82
C TYR A 10 -7.29 3.35 15.64
N PHE A 11 -8.47 3.97 15.63
CA PHE A 11 -9.46 3.73 14.58
C PHE A 11 -8.98 4.22 13.21
N ALA A 12 -8.36 5.40 13.13
CA ALA A 12 -7.86 5.95 11.88
C ALA A 12 -6.76 5.05 11.26
N LEU A 13 -5.81 4.60 12.07
CA LEU A 13 -4.71 3.76 11.59
C LEU A 13 -5.13 2.31 11.33
N SER A 14 -6.09 1.78 12.10
CA SER A 14 -6.72 0.50 11.80
C SER A 14 -7.45 0.53 10.46
N ALA A 15 -8.17 1.62 10.16
CA ALA A 15 -8.82 1.81 8.87
C ALA A 15 -7.79 1.94 7.73
N VAL A 16 -6.67 2.63 7.92
CA VAL A 16 -5.59 2.71 6.94
C VAL A 16 -5.00 1.32 6.68
N SER A 17 -4.76 0.51 7.72
CA SER A 17 -4.27 -0.87 7.56
C SER A 17 -5.27 -1.74 6.78
N PHE A 18 -6.56 -1.68 7.14
CA PHE A 18 -7.64 -2.38 6.45
C PHE A 18 -7.68 -2.01 4.96
N LEU A 19 -7.72 -0.71 4.65
CA LEU A 19 -7.90 -0.21 3.30
C LEU A 19 -6.68 -0.43 2.41
N HIS A 20 -5.47 -0.33 2.96
CA HIS A 20 -4.24 -0.62 2.22
C HIS A 20 -4.16 -2.11 1.84
N LEU A 21 -4.42 -3.03 2.78
CA LEU A 21 -4.43 -4.45 2.50
C LEU A 21 -5.64 -4.87 1.66
N PHE A 22 -6.78 -4.18 1.77
CA PHE A 22 -7.89 -4.32 0.84
C PHE A 22 -7.45 -3.97 -0.59
N ALA A 23 -6.81 -2.81 -0.80
CA ALA A 23 -6.34 -2.40 -2.13
C ALA A 23 -5.31 -3.38 -2.71
N TRP A 24 -4.41 -3.88 -1.86
CA TRP A 24 -3.42 -4.88 -2.29
C TRP A 24 -4.08 -6.18 -2.72
N SER A 25 -4.97 -6.74 -1.90
CA SER A 25 -5.71 -7.95 -2.22
C SER A 25 -6.59 -7.78 -3.45
N ALA A 26 -7.31 -6.66 -3.58
CA ALA A 26 -8.14 -6.36 -4.74
C ALA A 26 -7.35 -6.39 -6.05
N ALA A 27 -6.13 -5.85 -6.06
CA ALA A 27 -5.29 -5.84 -7.26
C ALA A 27 -4.59 -7.17 -7.54
N MET A 28 -4.20 -7.92 -6.50
CA MET A 28 -3.24 -9.02 -6.65
C MET A 28 -3.81 -10.42 -6.43
N SER A 29 -4.96 -10.59 -5.74
CA SER A 29 -5.52 -11.92 -5.49
C SER A 29 -5.89 -12.67 -6.76
N PHE A 30 -6.36 -11.97 -7.77
CA PHE A 30 -6.74 -12.54 -9.07
C PHE A 30 -5.86 -12.08 -10.22
N PHE A 31 -4.68 -11.52 -9.92
CA PHE A 31 -3.78 -10.94 -10.91
C PHE A 31 -3.34 -11.96 -11.98
N ALA A 32 -3.00 -13.19 -11.58
CA ALA A 32 -2.64 -14.24 -12.54
C ALA A 32 -3.81 -14.61 -13.48
N ILE A 33 -5.03 -14.63 -12.97
CA ILE A 33 -6.24 -14.89 -13.76
C ILE A 33 -6.47 -13.75 -14.75
N TRP A 34 -6.36 -12.50 -14.30
CA TRP A 34 -6.46 -11.32 -15.15
C TRP A 34 -5.42 -11.34 -16.29
N LEU A 35 -4.16 -11.63 -15.97
CA LEU A 35 -3.09 -11.76 -16.96
C LEU A 35 -3.39 -12.83 -18.02
N GLY A 36 -3.85 -14.02 -17.58
CA GLY A 36 -4.14 -15.13 -18.49
C GLY A 36 -5.39 -14.92 -19.33
N GLN A 37 -6.50 -14.54 -18.72
CA GLN A 37 -7.80 -14.47 -19.38
C GLN A 37 -8.00 -13.19 -20.20
N HIS A 38 -7.46 -12.05 -19.74
CA HIS A 38 -7.69 -10.76 -20.40
C HIS A 38 -6.52 -10.27 -21.26
N LEU A 39 -5.28 -10.64 -20.92
CA LEU A 39 -4.11 -10.22 -21.69
C LEU A 39 -3.45 -11.37 -22.46
N GLY A 40 -3.91 -12.62 -22.30
CA GLY A 40 -3.34 -13.78 -22.97
C GLY A 40 -1.90 -14.11 -22.52
N ILE A 41 -1.50 -13.64 -21.31
CA ILE A 41 -0.14 -13.83 -20.79
C ILE A 41 -0.06 -15.19 -20.10
N GLY A 42 0.76 -16.09 -20.65
CA GLY A 42 0.94 -17.45 -20.14
C GLY A 42 1.68 -17.51 -18.80
N ALA A 43 1.63 -18.69 -18.16
CA ALA A 43 2.12 -18.92 -16.80
C ALA A 43 3.60 -18.54 -16.60
N THR A 44 4.47 -18.86 -17.56
CA THR A 44 5.92 -18.50 -17.48
C THR A 44 6.11 -16.99 -17.38
N LYS A 45 5.46 -16.22 -18.23
CA LYS A 45 5.52 -14.76 -18.20
C LYS A 45 4.89 -14.19 -16.92
N THR A 46 3.81 -14.78 -16.43
CA THR A 46 3.20 -14.44 -15.13
C THR A 46 4.19 -14.64 -13.99
N GLY A 47 4.93 -15.76 -13.98
CA GLY A 47 5.99 -16.01 -13.01
C GLY A 47 7.11 -14.95 -13.06
N LEU A 48 7.51 -14.52 -14.27
CA LEU A 48 8.50 -13.43 -14.43
C LEU A 48 7.98 -12.11 -13.84
N LEU A 49 6.70 -11.78 -13.98
CA LEU A 49 6.11 -10.58 -13.38
C LEU A 49 6.14 -10.63 -11.85
N TYR A 50 5.78 -11.75 -11.24
CA TYR A 50 5.90 -11.93 -9.79
C TYR A 50 7.35 -11.83 -9.31
N SER A 51 8.29 -12.39 -10.07
CA SER A 51 9.73 -12.29 -9.76
C SER A 51 10.22 -10.85 -9.87
N ALA A 52 9.81 -10.10 -10.90
CA ALA A 52 10.14 -8.68 -11.05
C ALA A 52 9.60 -7.85 -9.88
N ASN A 53 8.34 -8.10 -9.47
CA ASN A 53 7.74 -7.44 -8.31
C ASN A 53 8.51 -7.75 -7.01
N ALA A 54 8.92 -9.01 -6.81
CA ALA A 54 9.67 -9.43 -5.62
C ALA A 54 11.06 -8.80 -5.58
N LEU A 55 11.78 -8.77 -6.71
CA LEU A 55 13.09 -8.12 -6.81
C LEU A 55 13.01 -6.61 -6.56
N ALA A 56 12.03 -5.94 -7.16
CA ALA A 56 11.82 -4.52 -6.92
C ALA A 56 11.51 -4.23 -5.44
N ALA A 57 10.66 -5.05 -4.82
CA ALA A 57 10.35 -4.95 -3.41
C ALA A 57 11.59 -5.14 -2.52
N LEU A 58 12.42 -6.15 -2.82
CA LEU A 58 13.65 -6.42 -2.09
C LEU A 58 14.62 -5.23 -2.13
N CYS A 59 14.73 -4.54 -3.26
CA CYS A 59 15.55 -3.34 -3.40
C CYS A 59 14.94 -2.12 -2.69
N MET A 60 13.62 -1.97 -2.73
CA MET A 60 12.94 -0.78 -2.22
C MET A 60 12.69 -0.82 -0.72
N GLN A 61 12.49 -2.00 -0.12
CA GLN A 61 12.21 -2.11 1.32
C GLN A 61 13.29 -1.48 2.20
N PRO A 62 14.61 -1.74 2.01
CA PRO A 62 15.63 -1.10 2.82
C PRO A 62 15.65 0.43 2.65
N VAL A 63 15.46 0.89 1.41
CA VAL A 63 15.46 2.34 1.10
C VAL A 63 14.28 3.04 1.78
N LEU A 64 13.06 2.51 1.64
CA LEU A 64 11.89 3.08 2.28
C LEU A 64 11.92 2.91 3.80
N GLY A 65 12.49 1.81 4.31
CA GLY A 65 12.73 1.62 5.74
C GLY A 65 13.63 2.72 6.30
N PHE A 66 14.78 2.96 5.66
CA PHE A 66 15.70 4.03 6.05
C PHE A 66 15.03 5.42 6.00
N ILE A 67 14.29 5.72 4.94
CA ILE A 67 13.54 6.97 4.82
C ILE A 67 12.49 7.09 5.92
N SER A 68 11.74 6.02 6.20
CA SER A 68 10.72 5.97 7.25
C SER A 68 11.31 6.23 8.64
N ASP A 69 12.49 5.68 8.92
CA ASP A 69 13.16 5.89 10.20
C ASP A 69 13.70 7.34 10.33
N LYS A 70 14.19 7.89 9.23
CA LYS A 70 14.65 9.27 9.16
C LYS A 70 13.51 10.29 9.34
N ILE A 71 12.36 10.05 8.71
CA ILE A 71 11.18 10.92 8.78
C ILE A 71 10.45 10.78 10.13
N GLY A 72 10.58 9.63 10.79
CA GLY A 72 9.98 9.36 12.09
C GLY A 72 8.45 9.30 12.05
N LEU A 73 7.77 10.20 12.77
CA LEU A 73 6.30 10.26 12.88
C LEU A 73 5.64 11.21 11.87
N LYS A 74 6.38 11.75 10.88
CA LYS A 74 5.77 12.56 9.82
C LYS A 74 4.97 11.66 8.87
N LYS A 75 3.76 12.07 8.55
CA LYS A 75 2.85 11.31 7.66
C LYS A 75 3.17 11.46 6.17
N THR A 76 4.14 12.30 5.80
CA THR A 76 4.41 12.65 4.40
C THR A 76 4.62 11.41 3.53
N LEU A 77 5.46 10.46 3.99
CA LEU A 77 5.75 9.24 3.24
C LEU A 77 4.50 8.35 3.07
N LEU A 78 3.64 8.27 4.11
CA LEU A 78 2.39 7.52 4.03
C LEU A 78 1.44 8.14 3.00
N PHE A 79 1.29 9.47 3.02
CA PHE A 79 0.49 10.16 2.01
C PHE A 79 1.04 9.92 0.60
N THR A 80 2.36 9.99 0.41
CA THR A 80 2.97 9.70 -0.90
C THR A 80 2.63 8.28 -1.38
N ILE A 81 2.76 7.27 -0.52
CA ILE A 81 2.43 5.88 -0.85
C ILE A 81 0.94 5.74 -1.22
N LEU A 82 0.04 6.32 -0.41
CA LEU A 82 -1.40 6.23 -0.64
C LEU A 82 -1.85 7.02 -1.89
N ILE A 83 -1.22 8.14 -2.19
CA ILE A 83 -1.50 8.91 -3.43
C ILE A 83 -1.06 8.13 -4.66
N ILE A 84 0.11 7.49 -4.62
CA ILE A 84 0.56 6.63 -5.71
C ILE A 84 -0.35 5.39 -5.81
N LEU A 85 -0.79 4.81 -4.68
CA LEU A 85 -1.75 3.71 -4.66
C LEU A 85 -3.11 4.12 -5.23
N LEU A 86 -3.56 5.36 -5.04
CA LEU A 86 -4.80 5.87 -5.63
C LEU A 86 -4.81 5.77 -7.16
N LEU A 87 -3.65 5.86 -7.78
CA LEU A 87 -3.49 5.77 -9.24
C LEU A 87 -3.48 4.32 -9.76
N ILE A 88 -3.68 3.31 -8.91
CA ILE A 88 -3.57 1.91 -9.32
C ILE A 88 -4.60 1.51 -10.39
N GLY A 89 -5.85 2.00 -10.31
CA GLY A 89 -6.87 1.74 -11.30
C GLY A 89 -6.49 2.29 -12.68
N PRO A 90 -6.25 3.60 -12.82
CA PRO A 90 -5.75 4.18 -14.08
C PRO A 90 -4.45 3.54 -14.58
N PHE A 91 -3.51 3.22 -13.67
CA PHE A 91 -2.26 2.57 -14.04
C PHE A 91 -2.49 1.20 -14.66
N PHE A 92 -3.30 0.33 -14.05
CA PHE A 92 -3.55 -1.01 -14.57
C PHE A 92 -4.33 -0.99 -15.89
N ILE A 93 -5.35 -0.13 -15.99
CA ILE A 93 -6.27 -0.11 -17.13
C ILE A 93 -5.62 0.56 -18.35
N TYR A 94 -4.95 1.70 -18.17
CA TYR A 94 -4.51 2.52 -19.30
C TYR A 94 -3.00 2.43 -19.59
N ILE A 95 -2.18 1.99 -18.63
CA ILE A 95 -0.72 1.95 -18.78
C ILE A 95 -0.22 0.51 -18.74
N TYR A 96 -0.41 -0.19 -17.62
CA TYR A 96 0.23 -1.47 -17.37
C TYR A 96 -0.27 -2.59 -18.27
N GLY A 97 -1.59 -2.74 -18.42
CA GLY A 97 -2.19 -3.73 -19.30
C GLY A 97 -1.75 -3.57 -20.75
N PRO A 98 -1.97 -2.40 -21.39
CA PRO A 98 -1.50 -2.14 -22.74
C PRO A 98 0.01 -2.31 -22.92
N LEU A 99 0.81 -1.90 -21.93
CA LEU A 99 2.26 -2.01 -21.98
C LEU A 99 2.74 -3.48 -21.92
N LEU A 100 2.11 -4.31 -21.09
CA LEU A 100 2.43 -5.74 -21.03
C LEU A 100 2.18 -6.47 -22.36
N VAL A 101 1.19 -6.03 -23.12
CA VAL A 101 0.86 -6.60 -24.43
C VAL A 101 1.83 -6.08 -25.52
N SER A 102 2.14 -4.78 -25.52
CA SER A 102 2.99 -4.16 -26.54
C SER A 102 4.49 -4.41 -26.30
N ASN A 103 4.94 -4.30 -25.05
CA ASN A 103 6.34 -4.52 -24.66
C ASN A 103 6.39 -5.14 -23.26
N PHE A 104 6.37 -6.46 -23.21
CA PHE A 104 6.31 -7.24 -21.98
C PHE A 104 7.41 -6.88 -20.97
N TYR A 105 8.66 -6.76 -21.42
CA TYR A 105 9.80 -6.53 -20.51
C TYR A 105 9.75 -5.13 -19.90
N LEU A 106 9.40 -4.13 -20.68
CA LEU A 106 9.22 -2.77 -20.17
C LEU A 106 8.06 -2.72 -19.17
N GLY A 107 6.94 -3.40 -19.48
CA GLY A 107 5.82 -3.57 -18.55
C GLY A 107 6.22 -4.26 -17.26
N ALA A 108 7.01 -5.33 -17.33
CA ALA A 108 7.50 -6.07 -16.16
C ALA A 108 8.35 -5.19 -15.24
N ILE A 109 9.24 -4.36 -15.80
CA ILE A 109 10.10 -3.45 -15.04
C ILE A 109 9.26 -2.35 -14.38
N LEU A 110 8.44 -1.64 -15.16
CA LEU A 110 7.62 -0.55 -14.64
C LEU A 110 6.58 -1.03 -13.62
N GLY A 111 5.91 -2.16 -13.93
CA GLY A 111 4.98 -2.78 -12.99
C GLY A 111 5.67 -3.27 -11.72
N GLY A 112 6.85 -3.90 -11.84
CA GLY A 112 7.65 -4.35 -10.71
C GLY A 112 8.00 -3.20 -9.77
N ILE A 113 8.50 -2.10 -10.33
CA ILE A 113 8.83 -0.88 -9.57
C ILE A 113 7.58 -0.31 -8.90
N TYR A 114 6.51 -0.13 -9.64
CA TYR A 114 5.27 0.45 -9.12
C TYR A 114 4.67 -0.42 -8.00
N LEU A 115 4.46 -1.71 -8.25
CA LEU A 115 3.82 -2.63 -7.32
C LEU A 115 4.73 -2.94 -6.10
N GLY A 116 6.04 -3.07 -6.32
CA GLY A 116 7.01 -3.22 -5.26
C GLY A 116 7.02 -2.04 -4.30
N PHE A 117 6.90 -0.82 -4.84
CA PHE A 117 6.84 0.40 -4.05
C PHE A 117 5.55 0.50 -3.22
N ILE A 118 4.37 0.37 -3.84
CA ILE A 118 3.10 0.63 -3.16
C ILE A 118 2.67 -0.49 -2.22
N PHE A 119 2.96 -1.75 -2.56
CA PHE A 119 2.49 -2.88 -1.78
C PHE A 119 3.53 -3.36 -0.78
N ASN A 120 4.60 -3.97 -1.23
CA ASN A 120 5.54 -4.60 -0.32
C ASN A 120 6.31 -3.58 0.54
N ALA A 121 7.00 -2.65 -0.10
CA ALA A 121 7.78 -1.65 0.61
C ALA A 121 6.88 -0.61 1.30
N GLY A 122 5.81 -0.19 0.63
CA GLY A 122 4.83 0.74 1.18
C GLY A 122 4.09 0.22 2.41
N TYR A 123 3.72 -1.07 2.40
CA TYR A 123 3.11 -1.69 3.58
C TYR A 123 4.06 -1.71 4.78
N GLY A 124 5.35 -2.02 4.56
CA GLY A 124 6.35 -2.00 5.63
C GLY A 124 6.45 -0.62 6.30
N VAL A 125 6.34 0.45 5.52
CA VAL A 125 6.32 1.82 6.04
C VAL A 125 5.05 2.10 6.87
N ILE A 126 3.89 1.72 6.35
CA ILE A 126 2.60 1.92 7.04
C ILE A 126 2.59 1.12 8.35
N ASP A 127 3.02 -0.13 8.31
CA ASP A 127 3.07 -1.03 9.45
C ASP A 127 4.03 -0.51 10.54
N SER A 128 5.24 -0.08 10.15
CA SER A 128 6.21 0.56 11.05
C SER A 128 5.64 1.84 11.68
N TYR A 129 4.93 2.66 10.92
CA TYR A 129 4.30 3.87 11.43
C TYR A 129 3.22 3.56 12.46
N ILE A 130 2.34 2.58 12.19
CA ILE A 130 1.30 2.13 13.13
C ILE A 130 1.95 1.67 14.43
N ASN A 131 3.04 0.90 14.35
CA ASN A 131 3.78 0.46 15.53
C ASN A 131 4.36 1.63 16.33
N LYS A 132 5.03 2.59 15.67
CA LYS A 132 5.58 3.79 16.33
C LYS A 132 4.49 4.60 17.05
N VAL A 133 3.34 4.79 16.40
CA VAL A 133 2.19 5.52 16.98
C VAL A 133 1.54 4.72 18.10
N SER A 134 1.44 3.40 17.98
CA SER A 134 0.87 2.54 19.03
C SER A 134 1.66 2.62 20.33
N ILE A 135 2.99 2.62 20.24
CA ILE A 135 3.89 2.80 21.40
C ILE A 135 3.69 4.19 22.02
N LYS A 136 3.65 5.24 21.19
CA LYS A 136 3.53 6.63 21.66
C LYS A 136 2.21 6.91 22.39
N TYR A 137 1.09 6.36 21.92
CA TYR A 137 -0.25 6.62 22.45
C TYR A 137 -0.82 5.48 23.31
N GLY A 138 -0.09 4.38 23.49
CA GLY A 138 -0.43 3.29 24.38
C GLY A 138 -1.64 2.46 23.93
N PHE A 139 -1.77 2.16 22.62
CA PHE A 139 -2.71 1.17 22.12
C PHE A 139 -2.00 -0.06 21.57
N GLU A 140 -2.70 -1.20 21.50
CA GLU A 140 -2.13 -2.45 21.04
C GLU A 140 -1.94 -2.46 19.52
N TYR A 141 -0.69 -2.51 19.07
CA TYR A 141 -0.31 -2.60 17.67
C TYR A 141 -0.98 -3.79 16.95
N GLY A 142 -0.96 -4.98 17.58
CA GLY A 142 -1.54 -6.19 17.00
C GLY A 142 -3.03 -6.05 16.67
N ARG A 143 -3.79 -5.35 17.52
CA ARG A 143 -5.21 -5.06 17.26
C ARG A 143 -5.41 -4.13 16.06
N ALA A 144 -4.56 -3.12 15.90
CA ALA A 144 -4.65 -2.22 14.75
C ALA A 144 -4.27 -2.96 13.45
N ARG A 145 -3.22 -3.78 13.48
CA ARG A 145 -2.75 -4.57 12.34
C ARG A 145 -3.75 -5.66 11.92
N MET A 146 -4.44 -6.28 12.85
CA MET A 146 -5.44 -7.33 12.60
C MET A 146 -6.50 -6.88 11.57
N TRP A 147 -6.92 -5.62 11.61
CA TRP A 147 -7.87 -5.06 10.64
C TRP A 147 -7.40 -5.16 9.20
N GLY A 148 -6.09 -5.14 8.97
CA GLY A 148 -5.52 -5.38 7.64
C GLY A 148 -5.84 -6.77 7.10
N SER A 149 -5.78 -7.82 7.93
CA SER A 149 -6.17 -9.18 7.52
C SER A 149 -7.64 -9.28 7.15
N PHE A 150 -8.53 -8.59 7.88
CA PHE A 150 -9.93 -8.49 7.51
C PHE A 150 -10.12 -7.74 6.19
N GLY A 151 -9.33 -6.67 5.95
CA GLY A 151 -9.33 -5.95 4.68
C GLY A 151 -8.95 -6.86 3.51
N TRP A 152 -7.91 -7.67 3.70
CA TRP A 152 -7.49 -8.67 2.70
C TRP A 152 -8.61 -9.66 2.37
N ALA A 153 -9.21 -10.27 3.39
CA ALA A 153 -10.29 -11.25 3.23
C ALA A 153 -11.52 -10.63 2.53
N ALA A 154 -11.93 -9.43 2.96
CA ALA A 154 -13.05 -8.71 2.36
C ALA A 154 -12.80 -8.41 0.88
N ALA A 155 -11.59 -7.95 0.53
CA ALA A 155 -11.21 -7.66 -0.85
C ALA A 155 -11.19 -8.92 -1.71
N THR A 156 -10.59 -10.02 -1.23
CA THR A 156 -10.57 -11.28 -1.98
C THR A 156 -11.98 -11.74 -2.33
N TYR A 157 -12.93 -11.67 -1.38
CA TYR A 157 -14.31 -12.05 -1.60
C TYR A 157 -15.01 -11.13 -2.61
N THR A 158 -14.94 -9.82 -2.40
CA THR A 158 -15.62 -8.84 -3.27
C THR A 158 -15.01 -8.80 -4.66
N THR A 159 -13.69 -8.91 -4.78
CA THR A 159 -13.00 -8.94 -6.06
C THR A 159 -13.29 -10.22 -6.83
N GLY A 160 -13.45 -11.38 -6.16
CA GLY A 160 -13.87 -12.61 -6.81
C GLY A 160 -15.22 -12.46 -7.52
N ILE A 161 -16.17 -11.75 -6.92
CA ILE A 161 -17.45 -11.42 -7.54
C ILE A 161 -17.24 -10.41 -8.69
N ALA A 162 -16.48 -9.36 -8.46
CA ALA A 162 -16.23 -8.29 -9.43
C ALA A 162 -15.55 -8.81 -10.71
N MET A 163 -14.65 -9.77 -10.60
CA MET A 163 -13.95 -10.39 -11.74
C MET A 163 -14.90 -11.06 -12.73
N ASN A 164 -16.03 -11.60 -12.26
CA ASN A 164 -17.05 -12.22 -13.12
C ASN A 164 -17.88 -11.18 -13.88
N ILE A 165 -17.95 -9.94 -13.38
CA ILE A 165 -18.73 -8.85 -13.98
C ILE A 165 -17.84 -8.03 -14.92
N ASN A 166 -16.77 -7.45 -14.36
CA ASN A 166 -15.77 -6.68 -15.09
C ASN A 166 -14.47 -6.65 -14.27
N PRO A 167 -13.37 -7.22 -14.77
CA PRO A 167 -12.10 -7.27 -14.07
C PRO A 167 -11.53 -5.91 -13.67
N ASN A 168 -11.84 -4.85 -14.41
CA ASN A 168 -11.39 -3.51 -14.10
C ASN A 168 -11.96 -2.99 -12.76
N LEU A 169 -13.11 -3.53 -12.30
CA LEU A 169 -13.69 -3.19 -11.00
C LEU A 169 -12.78 -3.52 -9.84
N ALA A 170 -11.93 -4.53 -9.96
CA ALA A 170 -10.92 -4.87 -8.96
C ALA A 170 -9.95 -3.71 -8.74
N PHE A 171 -9.40 -3.16 -9.83
CA PHE A 171 -8.45 -2.05 -9.76
C PHE A 171 -9.10 -0.72 -9.37
N VAL A 172 -10.33 -0.48 -9.82
CA VAL A 172 -11.13 0.68 -9.40
C VAL A 172 -11.42 0.62 -7.91
N SER A 173 -11.81 -0.55 -7.38
CA SER A 173 -12.05 -0.72 -5.94
C SER A 173 -10.79 -0.49 -5.10
N ALA A 174 -9.61 -0.89 -5.60
CA ALA A 174 -8.33 -0.60 -4.97
C ALA A 174 -8.04 0.92 -4.92
N SER A 175 -8.33 1.66 -6.00
CA SER A 175 -8.21 3.12 -6.02
C SER A 175 -9.17 3.78 -5.04
N LEU A 176 -10.42 3.34 -4.97
CA LEU A 176 -11.40 3.86 -4.01
C LEU A 176 -10.98 3.60 -2.56
N ALA A 177 -10.45 2.41 -2.28
CA ALA A 177 -9.90 2.09 -0.96
C ALA A 177 -8.73 3.00 -0.60
N ALA A 178 -7.82 3.30 -1.54
CA ALA A 178 -6.73 4.23 -1.33
C ALA A 178 -7.23 5.66 -1.03
N LEU A 179 -8.26 6.13 -1.75
CA LEU A 179 -8.86 7.44 -1.49
C LEU A 179 -9.42 7.53 -0.06
N ILE A 180 -10.16 6.52 0.37
CA ILE A 180 -10.70 6.47 1.74
C ILE A 180 -9.56 6.37 2.76
N ALA A 181 -8.48 5.61 2.46
CA ALA A 181 -7.31 5.52 3.33
C ALA A 181 -6.61 6.88 3.52
N ILE A 182 -6.53 7.70 2.48
CA ILE A 182 -6.00 9.07 2.56
C ILE A 182 -6.84 9.92 3.52
N ILE A 183 -8.17 9.82 3.42
CA ILE A 183 -9.09 10.54 4.32
C ILE A 183 -8.90 10.04 5.76
N CYS A 184 -8.86 8.73 5.99
CA CYS A 184 -8.64 8.16 7.32
C CYS A 184 -7.28 8.57 7.91
N LEU A 185 -6.21 8.60 7.10
CA LEU A 185 -4.88 9.04 7.54
C LEU A 185 -4.88 10.52 7.94
N SER A 186 -5.65 11.37 7.24
CA SER A 186 -5.79 12.78 7.58
C SER A 186 -6.43 12.98 8.96
N MET A 187 -7.35 12.10 9.33
CA MET A 187 -8.05 12.16 10.62
C MET A 187 -7.15 11.78 11.81
N ALA A 188 -6.09 11.00 11.63
CA ALA A 188 -5.16 10.68 12.70
C ALA A 188 -4.46 11.97 13.19
N LYS A 189 -4.38 12.18 14.50
CA LYS A 189 -3.65 13.32 15.09
C LYS A 189 -2.42 12.80 15.84
N VAL A 190 -1.26 12.95 15.22
CA VAL A 190 0.03 12.58 15.81
C VAL A 190 0.84 13.84 16.04
N GLU A 191 1.04 14.17 17.31
CA GLU A 191 1.88 15.29 17.72
C GLU A 191 3.34 14.89 17.58
N ILE A 192 4.14 15.73 16.93
CA ILE A 192 5.59 15.53 16.78
C ILE A 192 6.26 16.47 17.77
N SER A 193 7.07 15.93 18.69
CA SER A 193 7.79 16.76 19.65
C SER A 193 8.94 17.50 18.96
N ASP A 194 9.37 18.66 19.54
CA ASP A 194 10.48 19.44 19.00
C ASP A 194 11.79 18.65 18.96
N VAL A 195 11.97 17.69 19.87
CA VAL A 195 13.12 16.77 19.90
C VAL A 195 13.08 15.81 18.71
N GLU A 196 11.91 15.24 18.39
CA GLU A 196 11.71 14.38 17.23
C GLU A 196 11.90 15.16 15.92
N MET A 197 11.44 16.41 15.86
CA MET A 197 11.65 17.29 14.71
C MET A 197 13.13 17.64 14.51
N LYS A 198 13.86 17.97 15.56
CA LYS A 198 15.31 18.24 15.50
C LYS A 198 16.10 17.01 15.04
N LYS A 199 15.74 15.82 15.53
CA LYS A 199 16.37 14.55 15.12
C LYS A 199 16.13 14.24 13.65
N ALA A 200 14.89 14.44 13.15
CA ALA A 200 14.55 14.27 11.75
C ALA A 200 15.28 15.27 10.82
N ASN A 201 15.50 16.50 11.27
CA ASN A 201 16.20 17.53 10.51
C ASN A 201 17.72 17.38 10.56
N SER A 202 18.32 16.95 11.68
CA SER A 202 19.78 16.74 11.82
C SER A 202 20.30 15.56 10.97
N VAL A 203 19.47 14.58 10.70
CA VAL A 203 19.80 13.45 9.80
C VAL A 203 19.65 13.86 8.33
N SER A 204 18.96 14.98 8.03
CA SER A 204 18.83 15.55 6.67
C SER A 204 20.10 16.25 6.18
N LEU A 205 21.03 16.57 7.05
CA LEU A 205 22.24 17.37 6.76
C LEU A 205 23.54 16.54 6.72
N LYS A 206 23.46 15.23 6.78
CA LYS A 206 24.56 14.30 6.56
C LYS A 206 24.16 13.28 5.48
#